data_72df6e26a0a3c101614857ac50511fa4
#
_entry.id   72df6e26a0a3c101614857ac50511fa4
#
_cell.length_a   1.000
_cell.length_b   1.000
_cell.length_c   1.000
_cell.angle_alpha   90.00
_cell.angle_beta   90.00
_cell.angle_gamma   90.00
#
_symmetry.space_group_name_H-M   'P 1'
#
loop_
_entity.id
_entity.type
_entity.pdbx_description
1 polymer ?
#
loop_
_entity_poly.entity_id
_entity_poly.type
_entity_poly.pdbx_seq_one_letter_code
_entity_poly.pdbx_strand_id
1 'polypeptide(L)'
;WPFENNTNGIVKNLAKRNLKSEKRRNIMVIISVVLAAFLISLSGLVGVSLMQTEKKKVIDTYEATYVQVDEAHIEELKQVPEFARVGEYYMYGKEVSTQGFNGFFAYADKETLYMARSQMKLADGDLPIEKNEIVVSKEWLSKFFPDCHIGDSVTLDTESFSGEYTISGIL
;
A
#
# COMPACT_ATOMS: atom_id res chain seq x y z
N TRP A 1 23.63 73.65 -5.71
CA TRP A 1 24.64 72.84 -5.06
C TRP A 1 24.58 71.43 -5.67
N PRO A 2 25.51 71.06 -6.51
CA PRO A 2 25.54 69.71 -7.02
C PRO A 2 26.63 68.94 -6.30
N PHE A 3 26.33 68.38 -5.15
CA PHE A 3 27.09 67.24 -4.65
C PHE A 3 26.27 65.98 -4.87
N GLU A 4 26.38 65.42 -6.06
CA GLU A 4 26.04 64.01 -6.30
C GLU A 4 27.05 63.19 -5.50
N ASN A 5 26.68 62.85 -4.29
CA ASN A 5 27.47 61.99 -3.42
C ASN A 5 27.32 60.54 -3.88
N ASN A 6 28.02 60.18 -4.96
CA ASN A 6 28.02 58.85 -5.48
C ASN A 6 28.86 57.92 -4.59
N THR A 7 28.33 57.61 -3.42
CA THR A 7 28.94 56.74 -2.42
C THR A 7 28.88 55.23 -2.79
N ASN A 8 28.10 54.89 -3.84
CA ASN A 8 27.92 53.50 -4.26
C ASN A 8 29.23 52.76 -4.54
N GLY A 9 30.22 53.40 -5.12
CA GLY A 9 31.57 52.82 -5.35
C GLY A 9 32.34 52.53 -4.05
N ILE A 10 32.21 53.44 -3.08
CA ILE A 10 32.89 53.29 -1.78
C ILE A 10 32.23 52.21 -0.97
N VAL A 11 30.89 52.18 -0.90
CA VAL A 11 30.11 51.14 -0.20
C VAL A 11 30.39 49.74 -0.79
N LYS A 12 30.44 49.64 -2.13
CA LYS A 12 30.74 48.39 -2.81
C LYS A 12 32.16 47.89 -2.52
N ASN A 13 33.14 48.78 -2.49
CA ASN A 13 34.53 48.43 -2.15
C ASN A 13 34.70 48.06 -0.69
N LEU A 14 34.02 48.72 0.24
CA LEU A 14 34.03 48.39 1.68
C LEU A 14 33.36 47.05 1.91
N ALA A 15 32.20 46.80 1.29
CA ALA A 15 31.51 45.49 1.36
C ALA A 15 32.42 44.34 0.85
N LYS A 16 33.11 44.56 -0.27
CA LYS A 16 34.03 43.57 -0.86
C LYS A 16 35.26 43.30 0.04
N ARG A 17 35.80 44.33 0.70
CA ARG A 17 36.91 44.17 1.68
C ARG A 17 36.45 43.44 2.93
N ASN A 18 35.26 43.76 3.47
CA ASN A 18 34.68 43.06 4.62
C ASN A 18 34.39 41.58 4.30
N LEU A 19 33.80 41.29 3.16
CA LEU A 19 33.59 39.92 2.68
C LEU A 19 34.91 39.12 2.58
N LYS A 20 35.99 39.75 2.13
CA LYS A 20 37.29 39.10 2.01
C LYS A 20 38.00 38.93 3.35
N SER A 21 37.88 39.91 4.27
CA SER A 21 38.48 39.86 5.60
C SER A 21 37.87 38.80 6.50
N GLU A 22 36.55 38.61 6.40
CA GLU A 22 35.79 37.64 7.24
C GLU A 22 35.37 36.39 6.47
N LYS A 23 36.15 35.98 5.50
CA LYS A 23 35.82 34.88 4.59
C LYS A 23 35.35 33.60 5.30
N ARG A 24 36.04 33.22 6.39
CA ARG A 24 35.71 32.02 7.17
C ARG A 24 34.33 32.15 7.81
N ARG A 25 34.02 33.28 8.44
CA ARG A 25 32.70 33.55 9.06
C ARG A 25 31.58 33.53 8.03
N ASN A 26 31.78 34.18 6.89
CA ASN A 26 30.80 34.24 5.82
C ASN A 26 30.55 32.86 5.20
N ILE A 27 31.57 32.03 5.03
CA ILE A 27 31.40 30.64 4.57
C ILE A 27 30.57 29.82 5.56
N MET A 28 30.85 29.94 6.87
CA MET A 28 30.12 29.23 7.91
C MET A 28 28.62 29.65 7.93
N VAL A 29 28.31 30.93 7.76
CA VAL A 29 26.93 31.42 7.66
C VAL A 29 26.23 30.84 6.43
N ILE A 30 26.89 30.86 5.27
CA ILE A 30 26.34 30.28 4.04
C ILE A 30 26.05 28.78 4.21
N ILE A 31 27.01 28.04 4.77
CA ILE A 31 26.82 26.59 5.03
C ILE A 31 25.64 26.37 5.98
N SER A 32 25.53 27.16 7.04
CA SER A 32 24.42 27.03 8.00
C SER A 32 23.07 27.29 7.36
N VAL A 33 22.96 28.32 6.52
CA VAL A 33 21.71 28.64 5.79
C VAL A 33 21.36 27.53 4.80
N VAL A 34 22.34 27.05 4.04
CA VAL A 34 22.14 25.94 3.09
C VAL A 34 21.71 24.68 3.83
N LEU A 35 22.34 24.35 4.94
CA LEU A 35 21.99 23.19 5.74
C LEU A 35 20.58 23.30 6.32
N ALA A 36 20.22 24.46 6.85
CA ALA A 36 18.85 24.71 7.35
C ALA A 36 17.80 24.57 6.25
N ALA A 37 18.03 25.17 5.08
CA ALA A 37 17.13 25.05 3.94
C ALA A 37 17.00 23.58 3.46
N PHE A 38 18.11 22.85 3.43
CA PHE A 38 18.12 21.43 3.08
C PHE A 38 17.31 20.59 4.07
N LEU A 39 17.49 20.80 5.37
CA LEU A 39 16.72 20.07 6.40
C LEU A 39 15.21 20.34 6.31
N ILE A 40 14.82 21.61 6.09
CA ILE A 40 13.40 21.98 5.91
C ILE A 40 12.81 21.28 4.66
N SER A 41 13.55 21.31 3.55
CA SER A 41 13.12 20.66 2.30
C SER A 41 12.98 19.14 2.47
N LEU A 42 13.94 18.52 3.14
CA LEU A 42 13.94 17.08 3.41
C LEU A 42 12.78 16.67 4.30
N SER A 43 12.49 17.44 5.34
CA SER A 43 11.33 17.21 6.22
C SER A 43 10.01 17.33 5.46
N GLY A 44 9.90 18.31 4.57
CA GLY A 44 8.73 18.47 3.69
C GLY A 44 8.53 17.28 2.75
N LEU A 45 9.59 16.81 2.10
CA LEU A 45 9.54 15.65 1.22
C LEU A 45 9.12 14.37 1.95
N VAL A 46 9.68 14.13 3.14
CA VAL A 46 9.30 12.97 3.98
C VAL A 46 7.83 13.08 4.38
N GLY A 47 7.37 14.24 4.81
CA GLY A 47 5.96 14.47 5.18
C GLY A 47 5.00 14.19 4.02
N VAL A 48 5.29 14.71 2.83
CA VAL A 48 4.48 14.47 1.62
C VAL A 48 4.50 12.98 1.23
N SER A 49 5.67 12.33 1.30
CA SER A 49 5.81 10.91 0.98
C SER A 49 4.98 10.02 1.91
N LEU A 50 5.01 10.30 3.21
CA LEU A 50 4.18 9.60 4.20
C LEU A 50 2.69 9.79 3.91
N MET A 51 2.24 11.04 3.69
CA MET A 51 0.84 11.33 3.35
C MET A 51 0.38 10.62 2.08
N GLN A 52 1.22 10.57 1.05
CA GLN A 52 0.90 9.85 -0.19
C GLN A 52 0.83 8.34 0.02
N THR A 53 1.70 7.78 0.86
CA THR A 53 1.70 6.36 1.19
C THR A 53 0.43 5.98 1.96
N GLU A 54 0.05 6.78 2.96
CA GLU A 54 -1.20 6.55 3.70
C GLU A 54 -2.45 6.70 2.81
N LYS A 55 -2.49 7.72 1.95
CA LYS A 55 -3.58 7.87 0.97
C LYS A 55 -3.70 6.66 0.05
N LYS A 56 -2.59 6.13 -0.47
CA LYS A 56 -2.61 4.93 -1.32
C LYS A 56 -3.14 3.70 -0.58
N LYS A 57 -2.84 3.55 0.70
CA LYS A 57 -3.36 2.45 1.50
C LYS A 57 -4.88 2.52 1.70
N VAL A 58 -5.43 3.73 1.78
CA VAL A 58 -6.85 3.95 2.06
C VAL A 58 -7.71 3.96 0.79
N ILE A 59 -7.21 4.49 -0.33
CA ILE A 59 -8.00 4.69 -1.56
C ILE A 59 -8.45 3.36 -2.20
N ASP A 60 -7.68 2.28 -2.03
CA ASP A 60 -7.98 0.97 -2.63
C ASP A 60 -8.36 -0.08 -1.57
N THR A 61 -8.93 0.35 -0.44
CA THR A 61 -9.42 -0.55 0.61
C THR A 61 -10.87 -0.22 0.95
N TYR A 62 -11.49 -1.13 1.68
CA TYR A 62 -12.80 -0.91 2.27
C TYR A 62 -12.73 0.17 3.36
N GLU A 63 -13.76 1.00 3.44
CA GLU A 63 -13.87 2.08 4.44
C GLU A 63 -14.34 1.57 5.80
N ALA A 64 -15.11 0.50 5.82
CA ALA A 64 -15.62 -0.12 7.03
C ALA A 64 -15.69 -1.64 6.90
N THR A 65 -15.56 -2.34 8.03
CA THR A 65 -15.78 -3.78 8.14
C THR A 65 -16.76 -4.04 9.29
N TYR A 66 -17.83 -4.73 8.97
CA TYR A 66 -18.78 -5.24 9.94
C TYR A 66 -18.44 -6.70 10.19
N VAL A 67 -18.40 -7.11 11.44
CA VAL A 67 -18.08 -8.48 11.85
C VAL A 67 -19.29 -9.17 12.46
N GLN A 68 -19.38 -10.50 12.31
CA GLN A 68 -20.49 -11.31 12.84
C GLN A 68 -21.86 -10.87 12.32
N VAL A 69 -21.92 -10.56 11.03
CA VAL A 69 -23.14 -10.15 10.33
C VAL A 69 -23.83 -11.40 9.77
N ASP A 70 -25.12 -11.53 9.94
CA ASP A 70 -25.92 -12.58 9.31
C ASP A 70 -26.34 -12.21 7.87
N GLU A 71 -26.81 -13.18 7.10
CA GLU A 71 -27.21 -12.97 5.70
C GLU A 71 -28.30 -11.91 5.53
N ALA A 72 -29.24 -11.80 6.47
CA ALA A 72 -30.32 -10.83 6.39
C ALA A 72 -29.78 -9.40 6.50
N HIS A 73 -28.86 -9.14 7.40
CA HIS A 73 -28.21 -7.83 7.53
C HIS A 73 -27.29 -7.51 6.35
N ILE A 74 -26.66 -8.52 5.73
CA ILE A 74 -25.85 -8.31 4.53
C ILE A 74 -26.74 -7.80 3.38
N GLU A 75 -27.92 -8.39 3.19
CA GLU A 75 -28.87 -7.94 2.17
C GLU A 75 -29.42 -6.53 2.46
N GLU A 76 -29.64 -6.18 3.72
CA GLU A 76 -29.99 -4.82 4.11
C GLU A 76 -28.88 -3.83 3.79
N LEU A 77 -27.63 -4.16 4.10
CA LEU A 77 -26.46 -3.31 3.81
C LEU A 77 -26.29 -3.08 2.30
N LYS A 78 -26.55 -4.08 1.47
CA LYS A 78 -26.51 -3.95 -0.01
C LYS A 78 -27.55 -2.98 -0.55
N GLN A 79 -28.63 -2.73 0.19
CA GLN A 79 -29.70 -1.81 -0.21
C GLN A 79 -29.47 -0.37 0.27
N VAL A 80 -28.47 -0.11 1.11
CA VAL A 80 -28.14 1.24 1.61
C VAL A 80 -27.49 2.06 0.49
N PRO A 81 -28.14 3.17 0.04
CA PRO A 81 -27.65 3.93 -1.13
C PRO A 81 -26.29 4.61 -0.91
N GLU A 82 -25.92 4.80 0.34
CA GLU A 82 -24.65 5.43 0.72
C GLU A 82 -23.45 4.52 0.51
N PHE A 83 -23.66 3.21 0.42
CA PHE A 83 -22.59 2.25 0.17
C PHE A 83 -22.41 2.05 -1.33
N ALA A 84 -21.25 2.46 -1.83
CA ALA A 84 -20.90 2.26 -3.23
C ALA A 84 -20.69 0.77 -3.57
N ARG A 85 -20.20 -0.02 -2.62
CA ARG A 85 -19.95 -1.46 -2.73
C ARG A 85 -20.07 -2.12 -1.38
N VAL A 86 -20.64 -3.30 -1.35
CA VAL A 86 -20.70 -4.19 -0.18
C VAL A 86 -20.16 -5.54 -0.62
N GLY A 87 -19.13 -6.03 0.03
CA GLY A 87 -18.52 -7.32 -0.24
C GLY A 87 -18.60 -8.23 0.98
N GLU A 88 -18.59 -9.53 0.72
CA GLU A 88 -18.65 -10.57 1.74
C GLU A 88 -17.30 -11.27 1.88
N TYR A 89 -16.89 -11.43 3.11
CA TYR A 89 -15.64 -12.10 3.44
C TYR A 89 -15.88 -13.06 4.61
N TYR A 90 -15.48 -14.29 4.45
CA TYR A 90 -15.57 -15.30 5.49
C TYR A 90 -14.22 -15.97 5.73
N MET A 91 -13.79 -16.01 6.97
CA MET A 91 -12.53 -16.63 7.34
C MET A 91 -12.80 -17.98 8.00
N TYR A 92 -12.45 -19.06 7.32
CA TYR A 92 -12.51 -20.42 7.88
C TYR A 92 -11.46 -20.62 8.98
N GLY A 93 -10.37 -19.86 8.89
CA GLY A 93 -9.27 -20.01 9.83
C GLY A 93 -8.27 -21.08 9.38
N LYS A 94 -7.66 -21.73 10.36
CA LYS A 94 -6.71 -22.81 10.10
C LYS A 94 -7.45 -24.12 9.95
N GLU A 95 -7.49 -24.61 8.75
CA GLU A 95 -8.07 -25.90 8.38
C GLU A 95 -7.01 -26.98 8.23
N VAL A 96 -7.36 -28.19 8.58
CA VAL A 96 -6.54 -29.39 8.41
C VAL A 96 -7.32 -30.39 7.56
N SER A 97 -6.75 -30.83 6.48
CA SER A 97 -7.36 -31.80 5.60
C SER A 97 -7.10 -33.24 6.04
N THR A 98 -8.04 -34.12 5.74
CA THR A 98 -7.86 -35.57 5.82
C THR A 98 -6.76 -36.07 4.87
N GLN A 99 -6.42 -35.34 3.84
CA GLN A 99 -5.37 -35.62 2.85
C GLN A 99 -3.98 -35.12 3.28
N GLY A 100 -3.85 -34.52 4.46
CA GLY A 100 -2.57 -34.13 5.06
C GLY A 100 -2.07 -32.73 4.73
N PHE A 101 -2.84 -31.90 4.01
CA PHE A 101 -2.52 -30.47 3.90
C PHE A 101 -3.10 -29.68 5.06
N ASN A 102 -2.52 -28.53 5.35
CA ASN A 102 -3.08 -27.54 6.28
C ASN A 102 -2.79 -26.11 5.76
N GLY A 103 -3.64 -25.18 6.16
CA GLY A 103 -3.51 -23.80 5.75
C GLY A 103 -4.55 -22.91 6.39
N PHE A 104 -4.42 -21.59 6.15
CA PHE A 104 -5.45 -20.63 6.46
C PHE A 104 -6.27 -20.39 5.20
N PHE A 105 -7.58 -20.57 5.34
CA PHE A 105 -8.51 -20.44 4.24
C PHE A 105 -9.50 -19.33 4.53
N ALA A 106 -9.85 -18.61 3.48
CA ALA A 106 -10.86 -17.57 3.51
C ALA A 106 -11.66 -17.60 2.21
N TYR A 107 -12.92 -17.25 2.30
CA TYR A 107 -13.76 -16.93 1.17
C TYR A 107 -13.89 -15.41 1.06
N ALA A 108 -13.84 -14.91 -0.15
CA ALA A 108 -14.14 -13.53 -0.46
C ALA A 108 -14.96 -13.50 -1.76
N ASP A 109 -16.02 -12.74 -1.76
CA ASP A 109 -16.81 -12.54 -2.98
C ASP A 109 -16.09 -11.58 -3.96
N LYS A 110 -16.62 -11.44 -5.17
CA LYS A 110 -16.05 -10.61 -6.23
C LYS A 110 -15.91 -9.15 -5.83
N GLU A 111 -16.84 -8.60 -5.06
CA GLU A 111 -16.77 -7.21 -4.60
C GLU A 111 -15.66 -7.01 -3.57
N THR A 112 -15.49 -7.94 -2.64
CA THR A 112 -14.38 -7.94 -1.68
C THR A 112 -13.03 -8.06 -2.38
N LEU A 113 -12.90 -8.98 -3.33
CA LEU A 113 -11.68 -9.14 -4.12
C LEU A 113 -11.36 -7.87 -4.91
N TYR A 114 -12.37 -7.24 -5.49
CA TYR A 114 -12.21 -5.97 -6.20
C TYR A 114 -11.73 -4.85 -5.26
N MET A 115 -12.31 -4.72 -4.06
CA MET A 115 -11.90 -3.72 -3.06
C MET A 115 -10.49 -3.99 -2.52
N ALA A 116 -10.11 -5.25 -2.34
CA ALA A 116 -8.81 -5.64 -1.79
C ALA A 116 -7.69 -5.82 -2.85
N ARG A 117 -7.99 -5.65 -4.15
CA ARG A 117 -7.06 -5.97 -5.26
C ARG A 117 -5.69 -5.28 -5.18
N SER A 118 -5.63 -4.08 -4.61
CA SER A 118 -4.36 -3.35 -4.46
C SER A 118 -3.45 -3.93 -3.38
N GLN A 119 -4.02 -4.68 -2.45
CA GLN A 119 -3.30 -5.34 -1.36
C GLN A 119 -2.89 -6.77 -1.73
N MET A 120 -3.61 -7.39 -2.67
CA MET A 120 -3.31 -8.73 -3.16
C MET A 120 -2.31 -8.65 -4.31
N LYS A 121 -1.04 -8.90 -4.00
CA LYS A 121 0.01 -8.96 -5.02
C LYS A 121 0.14 -10.39 -5.50
N LEU A 122 -0.48 -10.69 -6.63
CA LEU A 122 -0.26 -11.95 -7.30
C LEU A 122 1.17 -12.03 -7.85
N ALA A 123 1.82 -13.16 -7.66
CA ALA A 123 3.08 -13.47 -8.31
C ALA A 123 2.83 -13.95 -9.74
N ASP A 124 1.71 -14.65 -9.99
CA ASP A 124 1.30 -15.15 -11.30
C ASP A 124 -0.21 -15.42 -11.34
N GLY A 125 -0.82 -15.40 -12.53
CA GLY A 125 -2.25 -15.67 -12.74
C GLY A 125 -3.16 -14.50 -12.41
N ASP A 126 -4.44 -14.83 -12.15
CA ASP A 126 -5.53 -13.88 -11.92
C ASP A 126 -6.27 -14.18 -10.61
N LEU A 127 -6.99 -13.16 -10.10
CA LEU A 127 -7.89 -13.34 -8.96
C LEU A 127 -9.09 -14.22 -9.35
N PRO A 128 -9.64 -15.00 -8.41
CA PRO A 128 -10.78 -15.89 -8.68
C PRO A 128 -11.98 -15.09 -9.20
N ILE A 129 -12.61 -15.59 -10.24
CA ILE A 129 -13.85 -15.06 -10.81
C ILE A 129 -15.02 -16.00 -10.51
N GLU A 130 -14.76 -17.31 -10.62
CA GLU A 130 -15.73 -18.36 -10.40
C GLU A 130 -15.63 -18.92 -8.97
N LYS A 131 -16.73 -19.49 -8.47
CA LYS A 131 -16.79 -20.03 -7.10
C LYS A 131 -15.84 -21.19 -6.82
N ASN A 132 -15.44 -21.90 -7.88
CA ASN A 132 -14.53 -23.04 -7.80
C ASN A 132 -13.09 -22.68 -8.17
N GLU A 133 -12.77 -21.39 -8.25
CA GLU A 133 -11.41 -20.91 -8.44
C GLU A 133 -10.77 -20.51 -7.12
N ILE A 134 -9.49 -20.80 -6.99
CA ILE A 134 -8.70 -20.43 -5.79
C ILE A 134 -7.40 -19.75 -6.17
N VAL A 135 -6.95 -18.87 -5.27
CA VAL A 135 -5.58 -18.34 -5.25
C VAL A 135 -4.87 -18.94 -4.07
N VAL A 136 -3.65 -19.39 -4.30
CA VAL A 136 -2.84 -20.08 -3.29
C VAL A 136 -1.49 -19.39 -3.12
N SER A 137 -0.87 -19.51 -1.94
CA SER A 137 0.50 -19.05 -1.79
C SER A 137 1.46 -20.03 -2.45
N LYS A 138 2.56 -19.51 -2.99
CA LYS A 138 3.59 -20.32 -3.66
C LYS A 138 4.16 -21.38 -2.72
N GLU A 139 4.37 -21.04 -1.45
CA GLU A 139 4.90 -21.95 -0.46
C GLU A 139 3.93 -23.10 -0.16
N TRP A 140 2.65 -22.80 -0.06
CA TRP A 140 1.62 -23.80 0.18
C TRP A 140 1.49 -24.76 -1.01
N LEU A 141 1.45 -24.21 -2.23
CA LEU A 141 1.39 -25.00 -3.46
C LEU A 141 2.59 -25.95 -3.58
N SER A 142 3.79 -25.41 -3.44
CA SER A 142 5.03 -26.20 -3.53
C SER A 142 5.13 -27.30 -2.48
N LYS A 143 4.52 -27.11 -1.32
CA LYS A 143 4.56 -28.06 -0.22
C LYS A 143 3.57 -29.19 -0.39
N PHE A 144 2.36 -28.90 -0.82
CA PHE A 144 1.25 -29.87 -0.79
C PHE A 144 0.87 -30.39 -2.19
N PHE A 145 1.12 -29.58 -3.23
CA PHE A 145 0.79 -29.89 -4.62
C PHE A 145 1.93 -29.45 -5.56
N PRO A 146 3.14 -30.03 -5.41
CA PRO A 146 4.35 -29.55 -6.10
C PRO A 146 4.27 -29.64 -7.63
N ASP A 147 3.44 -30.55 -8.14
CA ASP A 147 3.30 -30.79 -9.58
C ASP A 147 2.13 -29.98 -10.20
N CYS A 148 1.40 -29.21 -9.39
CA CYS A 148 0.27 -28.42 -9.87
C CYS A 148 0.70 -27.02 -10.28
N HIS A 149 0.05 -26.50 -11.32
CA HIS A 149 0.26 -25.18 -11.91
C HIS A 149 -1.07 -24.42 -12.03
N ILE A 150 -1.01 -23.17 -12.44
CA ILE A 150 -2.21 -22.39 -12.75
C ILE A 150 -3.01 -23.10 -13.85
N GLY A 151 -4.30 -23.24 -13.64
CA GLY A 151 -5.24 -23.97 -14.49
C GLY A 151 -5.47 -25.43 -14.08
N ASP A 152 -4.66 -25.98 -13.20
CA ASP A 152 -4.86 -27.33 -12.68
C ASP A 152 -5.91 -27.34 -11.57
N SER A 153 -6.61 -28.47 -11.44
CA SER A 153 -7.59 -28.68 -10.38
C SER A 153 -6.97 -29.41 -9.19
N VAL A 154 -7.33 -28.99 -8.01
CA VAL A 154 -6.98 -29.61 -6.73
C VAL A 154 -8.22 -29.94 -5.93
N THR A 155 -8.27 -31.11 -5.33
CA THR A 155 -9.35 -31.46 -4.41
C THR A 155 -9.00 -31.00 -3.01
N LEU A 156 -9.81 -30.16 -2.42
CA LEU A 156 -9.68 -29.72 -1.04
C LEU A 156 -10.80 -30.37 -0.23
N ASP A 157 -10.42 -31.07 0.82
CA ASP A 157 -11.35 -31.73 1.72
C ASP A 157 -10.94 -31.42 3.17
N THR A 158 -11.73 -30.57 3.83
CA THR A 158 -11.54 -30.11 5.18
C THR A 158 -12.83 -30.28 5.98
N GLU A 159 -12.82 -29.98 7.27
CA GLU A 159 -14.01 -30.03 8.10
C GLU A 159 -15.06 -28.97 7.68
N SER A 160 -14.59 -27.81 7.22
CA SER A 160 -15.47 -26.67 6.91
C SER A 160 -15.95 -26.63 5.48
N PHE A 161 -15.20 -27.18 4.54
CA PHE A 161 -15.54 -27.21 3.12
C PHE A 161 -14.87 -28.38 2.39
N SER A 162 -15.53 -28.82 1.33
CA SER A 162 -15.01 -29.86 0.45
C SER A 162 -15.39 -29.55 -1.00
N GLY A 163 -14.47 -29.77 -1.93
CA GLY A 163 -14.72 -29.56 -3.36
C GLY A 163 -13.47 -29.67 -4.21
N GLU A 164 -13.71 -29.60 -5.52
CA GLU A 164 -12.67 -29.49 -6.53
C GLU A 164 -12.53 -28.01 -6.94
N TYR A 165 -11.32 -27.51 -6.89
CA TYR A 165 -11.00 -26.10 -7.14
C TYR A 165 -9.89 -25.98 -8.18
N THR A 166 -10.05 -25.02 -9.09
CA THR A 166 -9.06 -24.69 -10.10
C THR A 166 -8.15 -23.58 -9.58
N ILE A 167 -6.83 -23.76 -9.69
CA ILE A 167 -5.86 -22.73 -9.30
C ILE A 167 -5.89 -21.63 -10.35
N SER A 168 -6.40 -20.44 -9.99
CA SER A 168 -6.45 -19.28 -10.87
C SER A 168 -5.25 -18.35 -10.71
N GLY A 169 -4.59 -18.37 -9.55
CA GLY A 169 -3.45 -17.50 -9.29
C GLY A 169 -2.59 -17.95 -8.11
N ILE A 170 -1.40 -17.35 -8.05
CA ILE A 170 -0.38 -17.60 -7.02
C ILE A 170 0.00 -16.28 -6.35
N LEU A 171 -0.04 -16.25 -5.01
CA LEU A 171 0.42 -15.12 -4.18
C LEU A 171 1.91 -15.19 -3.92
#